data_cbab97a49caff5588ee717fe48698c28
#
_entry.id   cbab97a49caff5588ee717fe48698c28
#
_cell.length_a   1.000
_cell.length_b   1.000
_cell.length_c   1.000
_cell.angle_alpha   90.00
_cell.angle_beta   90.00
_cell.angle_gamma   90.00
#
_symmetry.space_group_name_H-M   'P 1'
#
loop_
_entity.id
_entity.type
_entity.pdbx_description
1 polymer ?
#
loop_
_entity_poly.entity_id
_entity_poly.type
_entity_poly.pdbx_seq_one_letter_code
_entity_poly.pdbx_strand_id
1 'polypeptide(L)'
;MIAEFERIGGDLDRDIKTEQDRTGIHDPSHFAYPTYAKAAMQRRENLKRSVDDLKVQLEDAKAALGEAFEEMKKAEMLDERDQMRERLEEDVPVAAELEAVGAMGNRARA
;
A
#
# COMPACT_ATOMS: atom_id res chain seq x y z
N MET A 1 13.98 0.94 8.27
CA MET A 1 14.09 -0.49 8.63
C MET A 1 14.78 -1.31 7.56
N ILE A 2 14.29 -1.34 6.32
CA ILE A 2 14.91 -2.12 5.23
C ILE A 2 16.34 -1.63 4.92
N ALA A 3 16.55 -0.33 4.78
CA ALA A 3 17.87 0.26 4.53
C ALA A 3 18.87 -0.05 5.64
N GLU A 4 18.42 -0.08 6.88
CA GLU A 4 19.24 -0.44 8.04
C GLU A 4 19.62 -1.93 7.98
N PHE A 5 18.70 -2.81 7.64
CA PHE A 5 18.98 -4.23 7.47
C PHE A 5 19.93 -4.49 6.31
N GLU A 6 19.79 -3.77 5.21
CA GLU A 6 20.71 -3.87 4.07
C GLU A 6 22.12 -3.40 4.43
N ARG A 7 22.24 -2.36 5.24
CA ARG A 7 23.54 -1.91 5.77
C ARG A 7 24.19 -2.97 6.65
N ILE A 8 23.43 -3.58 7.55
CA ILE A 8 23.90 -4.67 8.41
C ILE A 8 24.34 -5.87 7.55
N GLY A 9 23.58 -6.20 6.52
CA GLY A 9 23.94 -7.25 5.56
C GLY A 9 25.25 -6.98 4.85
N GLY A 10 25.49 -5.72 4.43
CA GLY A 10 26.75 -5.29 3.84
C GLY A 10 27.91 -5.39 4.81
N ASP A 11 27.72 -5.05 6.07
CA ASP A 11 28.73 -5.20 7.12
C ASP A 11 29.08 -6.67 7.34
N LEU A 12 28.08 -7.55 7.36
CA LEU A 12 28.29 -9.00 7.47
C LEU A 12 29.08 -9.55 6.27
N ASP A 13 28.78 -9.09 5.06
CA ASP A 13 29.53 -9.47 3.85
C ASP A 13 31.01 -9.09 3.94
N ARG A 14 31.30 -7.89 4.44
CA ARG A 14 32.67 -7.44 4.65
C ARG A 14 33.38 -8.27 5.71
N ASP A 15 32.72 -8.60 6.81
CA ASP A 15 33.26 -9.44 7.86
C ASP A 15 33.58 -10.84 7.36
N ILE A 16 32.70 -11.43 6.56
CA ILE A 16 32.90 -12.73 5.93
C ILE A 16 34.13 -12.70 5.04
N LYS A 17 34.23 -11.68 4.17
CA LYS A 17 35.36 -11.51 3.27
C LYS A 17 36.68 -11.35 4.02
N THR A 18 36.67 -10.55 5.08
CA THR A 18 37.85 -10.33 5.92
C THR A 18 38.33 -11.64 6.55
N GLU A 19 37.41 -12.47 7.08
CA GLU A 19 37.77 -13.77 7.64
C GLU A 19 38.26 -14.74 6.60
N GLN A 20 37.63 -14.78 5.42
CA GLN A 20 38.09 -15.64 4.33
C GLN A 20 39.50 -15.23 3.85
N ASP A 21 39.75 -13.95 3.72
CA ASP A 21 41.08 -13.44 3.30
C ASP A 21 42.14 -13.72 4.36
N ARG A 22 41.80 -13.58 5.64
CA ARG A 22 42.71 -13.87 6.76
C ARG A 22 43.13 -15.33 6.81
N THR A 23 42.21 -16.24 6.55
CA THR A 23 42.46 -17.71 6.64
C THR A 23 42.90 -18.29 5.29
N GLY A 24 42.62 -17.62 4.18
CA GLY A 24 42.83 -18.12 2.83
C GLY A 24 41.83 -19.19 2.41
N ILE A 25 40.82 -19.47 3.23
CA ILE A 25 39.80 -20.50 2.98
C ILE A 25 38.49 -19.82 2.62
N HIS A 26 38.02 -20.02 1.39
CA HIS A 26 36.82 -19.38 0.83
C HIS A 26 35.67 -20.36 0.65
N ASP A 27 35.91 -21.66 0.74
CA ASP A 27 34.89 -22.69 0.58
C ASP A 27 34.21 -22.99 1.91
N PRO A 28 32.89 -22.66 2.07
CA PRO A 28 32.18 -22.94 3.31
C PRO A 28 32.08 -24.42 3.68
N SER A 29 32.24 -25.32 2.73
CA SER A 29 32.22 -26.77 2.96
C SER A 29 33.57 -27.31 3.45
N HIS A 30 34.64 -26.50 3.41
CA HIS A 30 35.95 -26.91 3.91
C HIS A 30 35.92 -27.05 5.42
N PHE A 31 36.53 -28.15 5.93
CA PHE A 31 36.51 -28.45 7.38
C PHE A 31 37.15 -27.37 8.24
N ALA A 32 38.10 -26.62 7.70
CA ALA A 32 38.80 -25.56 8.41
C ALA A 32 38.21 -24.16 8.15
N TYR A 33 37.04 -24.10 7.53
CA TYR A 33 36.36 -22.82 7.29
C TYR A 33 36.04 -22.13 8.63
N PRO A 34 36.28 -20.81 8.78
CA PRO A 34 36.11 -20.15 10.05
C PRO A 34 34.67 -20.22 10.56
N THR A 35 34.50 -20.63 11.81
CA THR A 35 33.19 -20.73 12.46
C THR A 35 32.48 -19.36 12.48
N TYR A 36 33.25 -18.30 12.72
CA TYR A 36 32.72 -16.93 12.70
C TYR A 36 32.14 -16.55 11.34
N ALA A 37 32.86 -16.84 10.26
CA ALA A 37 32.39 -16.55 8.91
C ALA A 37 31.13 -17.37 8.57
N LYS A 38 31.08 -18.63 9.01
CA LYS A 38 29.92 -19.50 8.82
C LYS A 38 28.69 -18.96 9.56
N ALA A 39 28.86 -18.52 10.80
CA ALA A 39 27.79 -17.90 11.58
C ALA A 39 27.33 -16.58 10.96
N ALA A 40 28.25 -15.77 10.45
CA ALA A 40 27.94 -14.52 9.77
C ALA A 40 27.18 -14.75 8.46
N MET A 41 27.52 -15.81 7.71
CA MET A 41 26.74 -16.21 6.52
C MET A 41 25.31 -16.60 6.88
N GLN A 42 25.12 -17.33 7.96
CA GLN A 42 23.79 -17.71 8.43
C GLN A 42 22.96 -16.49 8.82
N ARG A 43 23.57 -15.54 9.54
CA ARG A 43 22.93 -14.26 9.87
C ARG A 43 22.55 -13.47 8.65
N ARG A 44 23.46 -13.42 7.66
CA ARG A 44 23.19 -12.72 6.40
C ARG A 44 21.99 -13.31 5.67
N GLU A 45 21.91 -14.64 5.58
CA GLU A 45 20.78 -15.31 4.94
C GLU A 45 19.47 -15.05 5.68
N ASN A 46 19.48 -15.12 7.00
CA ASN A 46 18.31 -14.82 7.82
C ASN A 46 17.85 -13.36 7.63
N LEU A 47 18.79 -12.44 7.60
CA LEU A 47 18.53 -11.01 7.41
C LEU A 47 17.95 -10.75 6.03
N LYS A 48 18.50 -11.39 4.99
CA LYS A 48 18.01 -11.30 3.62
C LYS A 48 16.56 -11.77 3.51
N ARG A 49 16.22 -12.89 4.14
CA ARG A 49 14.84 -13.38 4.20
C ARG A 49 13.92 -12.38 4.87
N SER A 50 14.36 -11.81 5.98
CA SER A 50 13.59 -10.78 6.69
C SER A 50 13.34 -9.55 5.82
N VAL A 51 14.35 -9.11 5.07
CA VAL A 51 14.22 -7.98 4.12
C VAL A 51 13.24 -8.31 3.01
N ASP A 52 13.35 -9.51 2.42
CA ASP A 52 12.46 -9.95 1.36
C ASP A 52 11.01 -10.03 1.85
N ASP A 53 10.78 -10.55 3.05
CA ASP A 53 9.45 -10.60 3.69
C ASP A 53 8.90 -9.19 3.93
N LEU A 54 9.72 -8.26 4.41
CA LEU A 54 9.32 -6.87 4.62
C LEU A 54 8.96 -6.18 3.30
N LYS A 55 9.71 -6.46 2.23
CA LYS A 55 9.40 -5.92 0.89
C LYS A 55 8.05 -6.41 0.39
N VAL A 56 7.75 -7.69 0.58
CA VAL A 56 6.43 -8.26 0.22
C VAL A 56 5.33 -7.59 1.03
N GLN A 57 5.50 -7.46 2.34
CA GLN A 57 4.53 -6.79 3.21
C GLN A 57 4.31 -5.33 2.81
N LEU A 58 5.38 -4.63 2.42
CA LEU A 58 5.28 -3.25 1.94
C LEU A 58 4.49 -3.15 0.65
N GLU A 59 4.73 -4.05 -0.31
CA GLU A 59 3.98 -4.08 -1.56
C GLU A 59 2.50 -4.41 -1.33
N ASP A 60 2.21 -5.36 -0.44
CA ASP A 60 0.84 -5.70 -0.06
C ASP A 60 0.12 -4.51 0.58
N ALA A 61 0.81 -3.79 1.48
CA ALA A 61 0.28 -2.60 2.12
C ALA A 61 0.01 -1.47 1.12
N LYS A 62 0.91 -1.28 0.14
CA LYS A 62 0.71 -0.30 -0.94
C LYS A 62 -0.48 -0.65 -1.80
N ALA A 63 -0.64 -1.93 -2.15
CA ALA A 63 -1.77 -2.41 -2.94
C ALA A 63 -3.09 -2.19 -2.19
N ALA A 64 -3.14 -2.54 -0.90
CA ALA A 64 -4.31 -2.34 -0.04
C ALA A 64 -4.66 -0.85 0.09
N LEU A 65 -3.65 0.01 0.23
CA LEU A 65 -3.86 1.45 0.28
C LEU A 65 -4.42 1.98 -1.04
N GLY A 66 -3.91 1.50 -2.17
CA GLY A 66 -4.40 1.87 -3.50
C GLY A 66 -5.86 1.47 -3.69
N GLU A 67 -6.24 0.26 -3.30
CA GLU A 67 -7.62 -0.22 -3.37
C GLU A 67 -8.55 0.62 -2.47
N ALA A 68 -8.12 0.90 -1.24
CA ALA A 68 -8.89 1.73 -0.31
C ALA A 68 -9.08 3.15 -0.86
N PHE A 69 -8.05 3.71 -1.49
CA PHE A 69 -8.13 5.02 -2.14
C PHE A 69 -9.12 5.02 -3.29
N GLU A 70 -9.09 3.99 -4.15
CA GLU A 70 -10.05 3.84 -5.25
C GLU A 70 -11.48 3.71 -4.75
N GLU A 71 -11.71 2.92 -3.71
CA GLU A 71 -13.02 2.77 -3.08
C GLU A 71 -13.53 4.09 -2.50
N MET A 72 -12.64 4.84 -1.86
CA MET A 72 -12.96 6.17 -1.34
C MET A 72 -13.36 7.12 -2.47
N LYS A 73 -12.62 7.11 -3.58
CA LYS A 73 -12.95 7.92 -4.77
C LYS A 73 -14.30 7.57 -5.36
N LYS A 74 -14.61 6.28 -5.47
CA LYS A 74 -15.92 5.82 -5.93
C LYS A 74 -17.04 6.27 -5.00
N ALA A 75 -16.83 6.16 -3.68
CA ALA A 75 -17.80 6.60 -2.69
C ALA A 75 -18.04 8.13 -2.77
N GLU A 76 -16.99 8.92 -2.94
CA GLU A 76 -17.09 10.38 -3.15
C GLU A 76 -17.89 10.71 -4.40
N MET A 77 -17.62 10.03 -5.51
CA MET A 77 -18.35 10.23 -6.77
C MET A 77 -19.82 9.86 -6.63
N LEU A 78 -20.14 8.77 -5.95
CA LEU A 78 -21.53 8.37 -5.70
C LEU A 78 -22.25 9.37 -4.80
N ASP A 79 -21.58 9.88 -3.77
CA ASP A 79 -22.13 10.89 -2.88
C ASP A 79 -22.40 12.19 -3.63
N GLU A 80 -21.50 12.65 -4.46
CA GLU A 80 -21.71 13.82 -5.33
C GLU A 80 -22.88 13.62 -6.27
N ARG A 81 -23.03 12.45 -6.86
CA ARG A 81 -24.19 12.12 -7.72
C ARG A 81 -25.49 12.13 -6.95
N ASP A 82 -25.49 11.59 -5.74
CA ASP A 82 -26.67 11.55 -4.88
C ASP A 82 -27.07 12.95 -4.44
N GLN A 83 -26.10 13.78 -4.07
CA GLN A 83 -26.33 15.19 -3.75
C GLN A 83 -26.91 15.95 -4.93
N MET A 84 -26.37 15.75 -6.12
CA MET A 84 -26.87 16.35 -7.35
C MET A 84 -28.30 15.90 -7.63
N ARG A 85 -28.59 14.62 -7.47
CA ARG A 85 -29.94 14.06 -7.64
C ARG A 85 -30.91 14.65 -6.64
N GLU A 86 -30.55 14.77 -5.39
CA GLU A 86 -31.36 15.38 -4.34
C GLU A 86 -31.68 16.83 -4.66
N ARG A 87 -30.71 17.61 -5.14
CA ARG A 87 -30.95 18.99 -5.58
C ARG A 87 -31.92 19.07 -6.74
N LEU A 88 -31.80 18.17 -7.72
CA LEU A 88 -32.73 18.10 -8.85
C LEU A 88 -34.13 17.70 -8.41
N GLU A 89 -34.26 16.77 -7.46
CA GLU A 89 -35.53 16.35 -6.89
C GLU A 89 -36.20 17.46 -6.06
N GLU A 90 -35.41 18.28 -5.35
CA GLU A 90 -35.91 19.43 -4.63
C GLU A 90 -36.47 20.50 -5.58
N ASP A 91 -35.81 20.77 -6.73
CA ASP A 91 -36.22 21.72 -7.70
C ASP A 91 -37.46 21.29 -8.48
N VAL A 92 -37.56 20.01 -8.84
CA VAL A 92 -38.70 19.44 -9.60
C VAL A 92 -40.03 19.54 -8.83
N PRO A 93 -40.15 19.19 -7.56
CA PRO A 93 -41.39 19.31 -6.79
C PRO A 93 -41.89 20.78 -6.74
N VAL A 94 -41.00 21.71 -6.52
CA VAL A 94 -41.34 23.14 -6.48
C VAL A 94 -41.92 23.60 -7.83
N ALA A 95 -41.31 23.26 -8.94
CA ALA A 95 -41.80 23.56 -10.28
C ALA A 95 -43.15 22.88 -10.53
N ALA A 96 -43.33 21.63 -10.15
CA ALA A 96 -44.58 20.90 -10.30
C ALA A 96 -45.69 21.52 -9.48
N GLU A 97 -45.43 21.94 -8.25
CA GLU A 97 -46.37 22.65 -7.41
C GLU A 97 -46.81 23.96 -8.00
N LEU A 98 -45.90 24.74 -8.53
CA LEU A 98 -46.23 26.01 -9.21
C LEU A 98 -47.07 25.81 -10.47
N GLU A 99 -46.78 24.80 -11.25
CA GLU A 99 -47.58 24.43 -12.43
C GLU A 99 -49.00 23.96 -11.99
N ALA A 100 -49.09 23.15 -10.95
CA ALA A 100 -50.37 22.70 -10.43
C ALA A 100 -51.22 23.84 -9.90
N VAL A 101 -50.64 24.78 -9.18
CA VAL A 101 -51.33 25.99 -8.70
C VAL A 101 -51.78 26.85 -9.88
N GLY A 102 -50.95 27.03 -10.89
CA GLY A 102 -51.32 27.76 -12.11
C GLY A 102 -52.47 27.11 -12.86
N ALA A 103 -52.47 25.80 -13.02
CA ALA A 103 -53.52 25.03 -13.66
C ALA A 103 -54.84 25.10 -12.86
N MET A 104 -54.76 25.00 -11.54
CA MET A 104 -55.94 25.15 -10.65
C MET A 104 -56.53 26.58 -10.71
N GLY A 105 -55.69 27.58 -10.74
CA GLY A 105 -56.12 28.97 -10.88
C GLY A 105 -56.85 29.22 -12.22
N ASN A 106 -56.38 28.67 -13.32
CA ASN A 106 -57.05 28.74 -14.62
C ASN A 106 -58.40 28.02 -14.62
N ARG A 107 -58.52 26.88 -13.99
CA ARG A 107 -59.80 26.15 -13.85
C ARG A 107 -60.81 26.91 -13.00
N ALA A 108 -60.35 27.56 -11.96
CA ALA A 108 -61.21 28.38 -11.11
C ALA A 108 -61.78 29.59 -11.79
N ARG A 109 -61.10 30.11 -12.83
CA ARG A 109 -61.54 31.23 -13.65
C ARG A 109 -62.48 30.83 -14.78
N ALA A 110 -62.43 29.60 -15.15
CA ALA A 110 -63.30 29.06 -16.17
C ALA A 110 -64.68 28.73 -15.61
#